data_966a3d94bbed5909996b64f3d91632d0
#
_entry.id   966a3d94bbed5909996b64f3d91632d0
#
_cell.length_a   1.000
_cell.length_b   1.000
_cell.length_c   1.000
_cell.angle_alpha   90.00
_cell.angle_beta   90.00
_cell.angle_gamma   90.00
#
_symmetry.space_group_name_H-M   'P 1'
#
loop_
_entity.id
_entity.type
_entity.pdbx_description
1 polymer ?
#
loop_
_entity_poly.entity_id
_entity_poly.type
_entity_poly.pdbx_seq_one_letter_code
_entity_poly.pdbx_strand_id
1 'polypeptide(L)'
;MRTLHWIAAAALALAGVAAHAGRSCEPRQPTAQTIAQGMQLAQQTAQALDASGARVVVLARAGQDLSRYGLRYSHLGWAYRTPEGPWRVVHKLNDCGTAVAAVYRQGLGEFFLDDLWRHEAVWAVPTPAVQQALLPVLADGARATRLHQRAYSMVSYAWGTKYQQSNQWALE
;
A
#
# COMPACT_ATOMS: atom_id res chain seq x y z
N MET A 1 -53.88 5.78 -13.82
CA MET A 1 -53.05 5.67 -12.64
C MET A 1 -51.95 4.61 -12.74
N ARG A 2 -52.09 3.52 -13.48
CA ARG A 2 -51.04 2.45 -13.63
C ARG A 2 -49.80 2.90 -14.41
N THR A 3 -49.91 3.78 -15.37
CA THR A 3 -48.76 4.28 -16.17
C THR A 3 -47.81 5.19 -15.40
N LEU A 4 -48.33 5.93 -14.40
CA LEU A 4 -47.51 6.83 -13.57
C LEU A 4 -46.53 6.07 -12.65
N HIS A 5 -46.91 4.87 -12.21
CA HIS A 5 -46.06 4.03 -11.35
C HIS A 5 -44.87 3.41 -12.11
N TRP A 6 -45.04 3.12 -13.40
CA TRP A 6 -43.97 2.62 -14.23
C TRP A 6 -42.92 3.68 -14.58
N ILE A 7 -43.30 4.92 -14.74
CA ILE A 7 -42.39 6.05 -14.99
C ILE A 7 -41.58 6.36 -13.73
N ALA A 8 -42.20 6.33 -12.54
CA ALA A 8 -41.48 6.50 -11.27
C ALA A 8 -40.50 5.40 -10.99
N ALA A 9 -40.82 4.12 -11.29
CA ALA A 9 -39.91 3.00 -11.12
C ALA A 9 -38.71 3.05 -12.09
N ALA A 10 -38.91 3.50 -13.34
CA ALA A 10 -37.85 3.68 -14.33
C ALA A 10 -36.91 4.85 -13.96
N ALA A 11 -37.42 5.93 -13.35
CA ALA A 11 -36.59 7.04 -12.89
C ALA A 11 -35.70 6.69 -11.67
N LEU A 12 -36.19 5.83 -10.77
CA LEU A 12 -35.35 5.32 -9.67
C LEU A 12 -34.23 4.37 -10.13
N ALA A 13 -34.43 3.63 -11.21
CA ALA A 13 -33.41 2.72 -11.74
C ALA A 13 -32.25 3.43 -12.42
N LEU A 14 -32.41 4.70 -12.82
CA LEU A 14 -31.38 5.51 -13.47
C LEU A 14 -30.53 6.34 -12.49
N ALA A 15 -30.92 6.41 -11.22
CA ALA A 15 -30.11 7.01 -10.16
C ALA A 15 -29.08 6.02 -9.61
N GLY A 16 -28.35 5.35 -10.47
CA GLY A 16 -27.17 4.60 -10.12
C GLY A 16 -26.11 5.55 -9.58
N VAL A 17 -26.07 5.73 -8.26
CA VAL A 17 -24.95 6.40 -7.59
C VAL A 17 -23.72 5.59 -7.95
N ALA A 18 -22.81 6.18 -8.73
CA ALA A 18 -21.51 5.59 -8.95
C ALA A 18 -20.85 5.42 -7.57
N ALA A 19 -20.86 4.21 -7.05
CA ALA A 19 -20.17 3.88 -5.83
C ALA A 19 -18.67 3.96 -6.13
N HIS A 20 -18.06 5.11 -5.91
CA HIS A 20 -16.62 5.26 -5.91
C HIS A 20 -16.07 4.55 -4.67
N ALA A 21 -15.79 3.27 -4.82
CA ALA A 21 -15.02 2.52 -3.84
C ALA A 21 -13.56 2.91 -4.03
N GLY A 22 -13.07 3.85 -3.24
CA GLY A 22 -11.67 4.22 -3.26
C GLY A 22 -11.43 5.73 -3.35
N ARG A 23 -10.16 6.08 -3.32
CA ARG A 23 -9.64 7.44 -3.47
C ARG A 23 -9.77 7.90 -4.94
N SER A 24 -10.01 9.20 -5.16
CA SER A 24 -9.95 9.79 -6.50
C SER A 24 -8.59 9.51 -7.15
N CYS A 25 -8.61 9.16 -8.44
CA CYS A 25 -7.40 8.93 -9.24
C CYS A 25 -6.87 10.23 -9.89
N GLU A 26 -7.45 11.37 -9.58
CA GLU A 26 -6.94 12.64 -10.06
C GLU A 26 -5.54 12.90 -9.48
N PRO A 27 -4.55 13.24 -10.33
CA PRO A 27 -3.22 13.57 -9.86
C PRO A 27 -3.27 14.78 -8.93
N ARG A 28 -2.95 14.59 -7.68
CA ARG A 28 -2.70 15.70 -6.75
C ARG A 28 -1.22 16.03 -6.78
N GLN A 29 -0.90 17.25 -7.14
CA GLN A 29 0.47 17.73 -6.99
C GLN A 29 0.76 17.94 -5.49
N PRO A 30 1.82 17.29 -4.96
CA PRO A 30 2.18 17.49 -3.56
C PRO A 30 2.65 18.94 -3.33
N THR A 31 2.27 19.52 -2.21
CA THR A 31 2.77 20.82 -1.79
C THR A 31 4.21 20.71 -1.30
N ALA A 32 4.95 21.83 -1.27
CA ALA A 32 6.29 21.86 -0.68
C ALA A 32 6.28 21.36 0.78
N GLN A 33 5.24 21.69 1.54
CA GLN A 33 5.06 21.22 2.91
C GLN A 33 4.89 19.70 2.99
N THR A 34 4.03 19.12 2.14
CA THR A 34 3.81 17.67 2.09
C THR A 34 5.10 16.93 1.71
N ILE A 35 5.85 17.47 0.75
CA ILE A 35 7.16 16.92 0.36
C ILE A 35 8.14 16.96 1.55
N ALA A 36 8.24 18.11 2.23
CA ALA A 36 9.13 18.24 3.38
C ALA A 36 8.76 17.26 4.50
N GLN A 37 7.49 17.11 4.83
CA GLN A 37 7.02 16.16 5.85
C GLN A 37 7.27 14.69 5.45
N GLY A 38 7.02 14.32 4.20
CA GLY A 38 7.30 12.97 3.70
C GLY A 38 8.79 12.62 3.73
N MET A 39 9.66 13.58 3.35
CA MET A 39 11.11 13.39 3.37
C MET A 39 11.65 13.37 4.81
N GLN A 40 11.11 14.17 5.71
CA GLN A 40 11.45 14.13 7.13
C GLN A 40 11.08 12.77 7.75
N LEU A 41 9.89 12.25 7.45
CA LEU A 41 9.47 10.92 7.90
C LEU A 41 10.41 9.83 7.35
N ALA A 42 10.80 9.92 6.08
CA ALA A 42 11.75 8.98 5.46
C ALA A 42 13.12 9.00 6.18
N GLN A 43 13.64 10.18 6.48
CA GLN A 43 14.91 10.33 7.20
C GLN A 43 14.82 9.77 8.63
N GLN A 44 13.78 10.12 9.39
CA GLN A 44 13.58 9.63 10.75
C GLN A 44 13.40 8.10 10.77
N THR A 45 12.64 7.55 9.81
CA THR A 45 12.48 6.12 9.66
C THR A 45 13.80 5.43 9.36
N ALA A 46 14.61 5.95 8.43
CA ALA A 46 15.94 5.39 8.12
C ALA A 46 16.82 5.36 9.36
N GLN A 47 16.91 6.46 10.10
CA GLN A 47 17.72 6.55 11.33
C GLN A 47 17.26 5.55 12.39
N ALA A 48 15.94 5.41 12.60
CA ALA A 48 15.39 4.48 13.58
C ALA A 48 15.61 3.01 13.17
N LEU A 49 15.48 2.71 11.89
CA LEU A 49 15.75 1.36 11.36
C LEU A 49 17.25 1.03 11.46
N ASP A 50 18.13 1.98 11.17
CA ASP A 50 19.60 1.81 11.34
C ASP A 50 19.95 1.54 12.80
N ALA A 51 19.37 2.29 13.74
CA ALA A 51 19.57 2.11 15.16
C ALA A 51 19.03 0.76 15.70
N SER A 52 18.03 0.18 15.03
CA SER A 52 17.45 -1.11 15.43
C SER A 52 18.36 -2.32 15.15
N GLY A 53 19.39 -2.15 14.30
CA GLY A 53 20.23 -3.24 13.84
C GLY A 53 19.53 -4.26 12.92
N ALA A 54 18.25 -4.07 12.59
CA ALA A 54 17.52 -4.93 11.68
C ALA A 54 18.00 -4.74 10.24
N ARG A 55 17.93 -5.79 9.44
CA ARG A 55 18.22 -5.75 8.01
C ARG A 55 16.97 -5.89 7.13
N VAL A 56 15.91 -6.47 7.70
CA VAL A 56 14.60 -6.64 7.06
C VAL A 56 13.53 -6.36 8.10
N VAL A 57 12.53 -5.54 7.74
CA VAL A 57 11.37 -5.24 8.59
C VAL A 57 10.11 -5.22 7.74
N VAL A 58 8.95 -5.50 8.35
CA VAL A 58 7.66 -5.09 7.78
C VAL A 58 7.46 -3.62 8.14
N LEU A 59 7.34 -2.75 7.14
CA LEU A 59 7.13 -1.32 7.30
C LEU A 59 5.73 -0.95 6.83
N ALA A 60 4.98 -0.22 7.66
CA ALA A 60 3.65 0.26 7.32
C ALA A 60 3.54 1.78 7.43
N ARG A 61 2.63 2.36 6.63
CA ARG A 61 2.33 3.80 6.58
C ARG A 61 0.84 4.08 6.71
N ALA A 62 0.48 5.26 7.22
CA ALA A 62 -0.89 5.74 7.32
C ALA A 62 -1.29 6.44 6.01
N GLY A 63 -1.48 5.67 4.92
CA GLY A 63 -1.80 6.18 3.58
C GLY A 63 -3.25 6.63 3.44
N GLN A 64 -4.22 5.96 4.08
CA GLN A 64 -5.63 6.29 4.05
C GLN A 64 -6.21 6.37 5.46
N ASP A 65 -7.27 7.17 5.62
CA ASP A 65 -8.03 7.21 6.86
C ASP A 65 -8.88 5.94 7.02
N LEU A 66 -8.47 5.10 7.95
CA LEU A 66 -9.17 3.88 8.35
C LEU A 66 -9.70 3.95 9.79
N SER A 67 -9.80 5.16 10.36
CA SER A 67 -10.21 5.37 11.77
C SER A 67 -11.59 4.78 12.07
N ARG A 68 -12.53 4.81 11.11
CA ARG A 68 -13.85 4.17 11.25
C ARG A 68 -13.80 2.66 11.46
N TYR A 69 -12.69 2.02 11.12
CA TYR A 69 -12.46 0.58 11.33
C TYR A 69 -11.55 0.30 12.52
N GLY A 70 -11.16 1.33 13.28
CA GLY A 70 -10.19 1.21 14.37
C GLY A 70 -8.76 0.91 13.89
N LEU A 71 -8.46 1.11 12.61
CA LEU A 71 -7.15 0.87 12.01
C LEU A 71 -6.42 2.19 11.77
N ARG A 72 -5.10 2.18 11.96
CA ARG A 72 -4.25 3.36 11.80
C ARG A 72 -3.39 3.31 10.54
N TYR A 73 -2.91 2.14 10.17
CA TYR A 73 -2.01 1.94 9.04
C TYR A 73 -2.73 1.18 7.94
N SER A 74 -2.70 1.71 6.73
CA SER A 74 -3.48 1.21 5.61
C SER A 74 -2.67 0.43 4.58
N HIS A 75 -1.34 0.61 4.57
CA HIS A 75 -0.47 0.03 3.56
C HIS A 75 0.86 -0.40 4.16
N LEU A 76 1.33 -1.59 3.81
CA LEU A 76 2.60 -2.15 4.26
C LEU A 76 3.42 -2.72 3.11
N GLY A 77 4.71 -2.85 3.35
CA GLY A 77 5.68 -3.53 2.50
C GLY A 77 6.84 -4.07 3.30
N TRP A 78 7.75 -4.73 2.63
CA TRP A 78 9.00 -5.22 3.21
C TRP A 78 10.10 -4.19 2.99
N ALA A 79 10.58 -3.57 4.06
CA ALA A 79 11.78 -2.73 3.99
C ALA A 79 13.02 -3.57 4.27
N TYR A 80 14.05 -3.39 3.46
CA TYR A 80 15.32 -4.09 3.60
C TYR A 80 16.51 -3.18 3.26
N ARG A 81 17.68 -3.54 3.80
CA ARG A 81 18.94 -2.87 3.51
C ARG A 81 20.03 -3.88 3.22
N THR A 82 20.74 -3.67 2.10
CA THR A 82 22.01 -4.34 1.84
C THR A 82 23.16 -3.57 2.51
N PRO A 83 24.33 -4.20 2.76
CA PRO A 83 25.46 -3.52 3.39
C PRO A 83 25.88 -2.24 2.65
N GLU A 84 25.78 -2.23 1.32
CA GLU A 84 26.27 -1.17 0.45
C GLU A 84 25.20 -0.14 0.07
N GLY A 85 23.95 -0.43 0.39
CA GLY A 85 22.81 0.36 -0.13
C GLY A 85 21.97 1.05 0.94
N PRO A 86 21.14 2.01 0.51
CA PRO A 86 20.12 2.58 1.38
C PRO A 86 18.97 1.61 1.60
N TRP A 87 18.09 1.92 2.55
CA TRP A 87 16.82 1.22 2.73
C TRP A 87 15.96 1.25 1.47
N ARG A 88 15.41 0.10 1.11
CA ARG A 88 14.46 -0.09 0.01
C ARG A 88 13.19 -0.72 0.54
N VAL A 89 12.05 -0.34 0.00
CA VAL A 89 10.75 -0.92 0.31
C VAL A 89 10.25 -1.66 -0.92
N VAL A 90 9.99 -2.97 -0.76
CA VAL A 90 9.27 -3.77 -1.75
C VAL A 90 7.82 -3.86 -1.33
N HIS A 91 6.94 -3.38 -2.17
CA HIS A 91 5.50 -3.34 -1.88
C HIS A 91 4.68 -3.42 -3.17
N LYS A 92 3.41 -3.76 -3.03
CA LYS A 92 2.50 -3.90 -4.16
C LYS A 92 1.56 -2.68 -4.21
N LEU A 93 1.44 -2.06 -5.39
CA LEU A 93 0.50 -0.98 -5.65
C LEU A 93 -0.42 -1.36 -6.82
N ASN A 94 -1.67 -0.93 -6.73
CA ASN A 94 -2.59 -1.01 -7.87
C ASN A 94 -2.48 0.25 -8.74
N ASP A 95 -2.70 0.06 -10.04
CA ASP A 95 -2.90 1.16 -10.97
C ASP A 95 -4.27 1.78 -10.70
N CYS A 96 -4.29 3.06 -10.35
CA CYS A 96 -5.50 3.74 -9.90
C CYS A 96 -6.64 3.63 -10.91
N GLY A 97 -7.85 3.34 -10.44
CA GLY A 97 -9.03 3.15 -11.29
C GLY A 97 -9.08 1.80 -12.02
N THR A 98 -8.13 0.91 -11.79
CA THR A 98 -8.08 -0.40 -12.45
C THR A 98 -8.07 -1.55 -11.45
N ALA A 99 -8.32 -2.78 -11.96
CA ALA A 99 -8.14 -4.02 -11.19
C ALA A 99 -6.76 -4.67 -11.46
N VAL A 100 -5.73 -3.84 -11.70
CA VAL A 100 -4.36 -4.26 -12.00
C VAL A 100 -3.42 -3.73 -10.94
N ALA A 101 -2.43 -4.52 -10.55
CA ALA A 101 -1.38 -4.11 -9.62
C ALA A 101 -0.01 -4.63 -10.05
N ALA A 102 1.03 -4.00 -9.55
CA ALA A 102 2.42 -4.41 -9.72
C ALA A 102 3.19 -4.29 -8.39
N VAL A 103 4.32 -4.99 -8.31
CA VAL A 103 5.25 -4.90 -7.18
C VAL A 103 6.34 -3.90 -7.53
N TYR A 104 6.58 -2.97 -6.63
CA TYR A 104 7.55 -1.89 -6.77
C TYR A 104 8.65 -2.03 -5.74
N ARG A 105 9.84 -1.54 -6.10
CA ARG A 105 10.97 -1.37 -5.19
C ARG A 105 11.33 0.10 -5.14
N GLN A 106 11.00 0.76 -4.06
CA GLN A 106 11.14 2.20 -3.88
C GLN A 106 12.11 2.53 -2.76
N GLY A 107 12.64 3.75 -2.74
CA GLY A 107 13.30 4.32 -1.58
C GLY A 107 12.29 4.75 -0.53
N LEU A 108 12.74 4.98 0.71
CA LEU A 108 11.86 5.48 1.79
C LEU A 108 11.20 6.82 1.44
N GLY A 109 11.92 7.71 0.75
CA GLY A 109 11.35 8.99 0.29
C GLY A 109 10.15 8.78 -0.61
N GLU A 110 10.31 7.97 -1.65
CA GLU A 110 9.24 7.62 -2.60
C GLU A 110 8.06 6.92 -1.89
N PHE A 111 8.37 5.99 -0.99
CA PHE A 111 7.36 5.28 -0.20
C PHE A 111 6.51 6.23 0.66
N PHE A 112 7.07 7.31 1.20
CA PHE A 112 6.36 8.28 2.04
C PHE A 112 5.85 9.52 1.29
N LEU A 113 6.14 9.68 0.01
CA LEU A 113 5.60 10.76 -0.83
C LEU A 113 4.27 10.41 -1.51
N ASP A 114 3.70 9.24 -1.25
CA ASP A 114 2.46 8.77 -1.84
C ASP A 114 1.22 9.28 -1.06
N ASP A 115 1.02 10.60 -1.01
CA ASP A 115 -0.16 11.32 -0.47
C ASP A 115 -0.75 10.70 0.82
N LEU A 116 0.01 10.73 1.90
CA LEU A 116 -0.36 10.14 3.17
C LEU A 116 -1.49 10.91 3.87
N TRP A 117 -2.42 10.19 4.49
CA TRP A 117 -3.40 10.76 5.41
C TRP A 117 -2.72 11.32 6.67
N ARG A 118 -1.68 10.62 7.18
CA ARG A 118 -0.80 11.09 8.26
C ARG A 118 0.64 10.71 7.96
N HIS A 119 1.56 11.60 8.28
CA HIS A 119 3.00 11.35 8.18
C HIS A 119 3.47 10.51 9.36
N GLU A 120 3.06 9.25 9.38
CA GLU A 120 3.33 8.27 10.43
C GLU A 120 3.72 6.93 9.82
N ALA A 121 4.65 6.25 10.47
CA ALA A 121 5.09 4.92 10.13
C ALA A 121 5.18 4.02 11.38
N VAL A 122 5.05 2.73 11.16
CA VAL A 122 5.33 1.70 12.17
C VAL A 122 6.05 0.55 11.48
N TRP A 123 6.88 -0.16 12.21
CA TRP A 123 7.51 -1.37 11.70
C TRP A 123 7.52 -2.49 12.73
N ALA A 124 7.56 -3.72 12.22
CA ALA A 124 7.78 -4.93 13.00
C ALA A 124 9.09 -5.59 12.54
N VAL A 125 9.90 -6.00 13.50
CA VAL A 125 11.18 -6.66 13.23
C VAL A 125 10.97 -8.18 13.30
N PRO A 126 11.10 -8.92 12.19
CA PRO A 126 11.03 -10.37 12.20
C PRO A 126 12.22 -10.98 12.93
N THR A 127 12.12 -12.27 13.28
CA THR A 127 13.25 -12.99 13.87
C THR A 127 14.49 -12.96 12.96
N PRO A 128 15.70 -13.06 13.49
CA PRO A 128 16.93 -13.07 12.68
C PRO A 128 16.92 -14.14 11.58
N ALA A 129 16.35 -15.31 11.84
CA ALA A 129 16.21 -16.39 10.85
C ALA A 129 15.31 -15.96 9.66
N VAL A 130 14.18 -15.30 9.93
CA VAL A 130 13.29 -14.78 8.89
C VAL A 130 13.98 -13.68 8.09
N GLN A 131 14.66 -12.73 8.75
CA GLN A 131 15.41 -11.68 8.07
C GLN A 131 16.49 -12.25 7.13
N GLN A 132 17.24 -13.26 7.60
CA GLN A 132 18.27 -13.93 6.81
C GLN A 132 17.68 -14.62 5.57
N ALA A 133 16.52 -15.27 5.71
CA ALA A 133 15.85 -15.97 4.60
C ALA A 133 15.25 -14.98 3.59
N LEU A 134 14.66 -13.86 4.06
CA LEU A 134 13.97 -12.89 3.19
C LEU A 134 14.92 -11.94 2.47
N LEU A 135 16.05 -11.56 3.07
CA LEU A 135 16.95 -10.58 2.47
C LEU A 135 17.34 -10.91 1.02
N PRO A 136 17.81 -12.12 0.68
CA PRO A 136 18.15 -12.48 -0.71
C PRO A 136 16.91 -12.56 -1.63
N VAL A 137 15.73 -12.79 -1.08
CA VAL A 137 14.48 -12.77 -1.86
C VAL A 137 14.12 -11.33 -2.22
N LEU A 138 14.15 -10.43 -1.25
CA LEU A 138 13.81 -9.02 -1.45
C LEU A 138 14.82 -8.28 -2.32
N ALA A 139 16.10 -8.66 -2.28
CA ALA A 139 17.15 -8.10 -3.12
C ALA A 139 17.01 -8.49 -4.59
N ASP A 140 16.41 -9.65 -4.89
CA ASP A 140 16.18 -10.17 -6.23
C ASP A 140 14.74 -9.87 -6.69
N GLY A 141 14.60 -9.09 -7.79
CA GLY A 141 13.29 -8.68 -8.30
C GLY A 141 12.43 -9.85 -8.78
N ALA A 142 13.00 -10.85 -9.42
CA ALA A 142 12.27 -12.01 -9.92
C ALA A 142 11.75 -12.88 -8.76
N ARG A 143 12.55 -13.04 -7.72
CA ARG A 143 12.15 -13.79 -6.50
C ARG A 143 11.09 -13.03 -5.70
N ALA A 144 11.25 -11.72 -5.52
CA ALA A 144 10.29 -10.88 -4.80
C ALA A 144 8.90 -10.88 -5.45
N THR A 145 8.82 -11.02 -6.78
CA THR A 145 7.54 -11.02 -7.50
C THR A 145 6.93 -12.41 -7.70
N ARG A 146 7.56 -13.47 -7.22
CA ARG A 146 7.13 -14.86 -7.50
C ARG A 146 5.69 -15.17 -7.06
N LEU A 147 5.24 -14.60 -5.94
CA LEU A 147 3.88 -14.78 -5.42
C LEU A 147 2.92 -13.66 -5.84
N HIS A 148 3.37 -12.75 -6.72
CA HIS A 148 2.56 -11.63 -7.17
C HIS A 148 1.48 -12.09 -8.15
N GLN A 149 0.22 -11.72 -7.87
CA GLN A 149 -0.91 -11.81 -8.78
C GLN A 149 -1.26 -10.43 -9.31
N ARG A 150 -1.32 -10.28 -10.62
CA ARG A 150 -1.62 -9.00 -11.26
C ARG A 150 -3.05 -8.53 -11.01
N ALA A 151 -4.01 -9.47 -10.90
CA ALA A 151 -5.40 -9.14 -10.62
C ALA A 151 -5.55 -8.62 -9.18
N TYR A 152 -6.03 -7.38 -9.05
CA TYR A 152 -6.12 -6.65 -7.79
C TYR A 152 -7.56 -6.41 -7.38
N SER A 153 -7.83 -6.57 -6.08
CA SER A 153 -9.03 -6.05 -5.43
C SER A 153 -8.69 -5.60 -4.01
N MET A 154 -9.08 -4.38 -3.65
CA MET A 154 -8.88 -3.83 -2.30
C MET A 154 -9.59 -4.67 -1.22
N VAL A 155 -10.66 -5.35 -1.57
CA VAL A 155 -11.47 -6.20 -0.68
C VAL A 155 -11.15 -7.68 -0.83
N SER A 156 -10.05 -8.03 -1.50
CA SER A 156 -9.59 -9.42 -1.53
C SER A 156 -9.25 -9.89 -0.12
N TYR A 157 -9.57 -11.13 0.17
CA TYR A 157 -9.35 -11.77 1.48
C TYR A 157 -8.29 -12.88 1.36
N ALA A 158 -7.73 -13.30 2.48
CA ALA A 158 -6.56 -14.17 2.57
C ALA A 158 -6.69 -15.51 1.80
N TRP A 159 -7.90 -16.04 1.62
CA TRP A 159 -8.16 -17.28 0.88
C TRP A 159 -8.70 -17.03 -0.55
N GLY A 160 -8.70 -15.77 -0.99
CA GLY A 160 -9.11 -15.42 -2.34
C GLY A 160 -8.04 -15.84 -3.35
N THR A 161 -8.44 -16.59 -4.39
CA THR A 161 -7.52 -17.07 -5.44
C THR A 161 -7.61 -16.26 -6.74
N LYS A 162 -8.64 -15.42 -6.88
CA LYS A 162 -8.87 -14.62 -8.09
C LYS A 162 -8.17 -13.26 -8.06
N TYR A 163 -8.14 -12.64 -6.90
CA TYR A 163 -7.56 -11.31 -6.69
C TYR A 163 -6.63 -11.33 -5.48
N GLN A 164 -5.66 -10.44 -5.48
CA GLN A 164 -4.72 -10.27 -4.38
C GLN A 164 -4.59 -8.78 -4.04
N GLN A 165 -4.90 -8.39 -2.81
CA GLN A 165 -4.67 -7.02 -2.34
C GLN A 165 -3.20 -6.78 -1.94
N SER A 166 -2.82 -5.51 -1.75
CA SER A 166 -1.42 -5.12 -1.52
C SER A 166 -0.82 -5.72 -0.24
N ASN A 167 -1.55 -5.63 0.88
CA ASN A 167 -1.06 -6.15 2.17
C ASN A 167 -1.08 -7.69 2.21
N GLN A 168 -2.03 -8.31 1.52
CA GLN A 168 -2.09 -9.76 1.35
C GLN A 168 -0.80 -10.28 0.70
N TRP A 169 -0.38 -9.69 -0.43
CA TRP A 169 0.85 -10.07 -1.11
C TRP A 169 2.08 -10.02 -0.20
N ALA A 170 2.18 -9.01 0.66
CA ALA A 170 3.33 -8.87 1.54
C ALA A 170 3.35 -9.89 2.69
N LEU A 171 2.20 -10.50 3.02
CA LEU A 171 2.07 -11.47 4.12
C LEU A 171 2.03 -12.93 3.66
N GLU A 172 1.90 -13.20 2.34
CA GLU A 172 1.99 -14.52 1.71
C GLU A 172 3.45 -14.95 1.53
#